data_29395a59edf3f9e959c37449caa2c7d1
#
_entry.id   29395a59edf3f9e959c37449caa2c7d1
#
_cell.length_a   1.000
_cell.length_b   1.000
_cell.length_c   1.000
_cell.angle_alpha   90.00
_cell.angle_beta   90.00
_cell.angle_gamma   90.00
#
_symmetry.space_group_name_H-M   'P 1'
#
loop_
_entity.id
_entity.type
_entity.pdbx_description
1 polymer ?
#
loop_
_entity_poly.entity_id
_entity_poly.type
_entity_poly.pdbx_seq_one_letter_code
_entity_poly.pdbx_strand_id
1 'polypeptide(L)'
;AHEQERKARDEKDQLMRNMAHDLRTPLTGLMTYIDILKLQNKSNESINKNLDILTSKVNELRDLSNLLLDFSIASSDENIHLDEPSFVEYAIGDYLSEMHTIISRNGFCVNIDGIYWEKVKVAVNGSLLSRIFSNVTNNICKYADIDEQVVMETVYSKNIFEICISNTVCKEKSLLESTGLGLKNVELLMRRMHGRAIYETKENSFYVKLRFPNTN
;
A
#
# COMPACT_ATOMS: atom_id res chain seq x y z
N ALA A 1 -21.59 -0.45 30.05
CA ALA A 1 -21.81 -0.62 28.59
C ALA A 1 -20.53 -0.32 27.81
N HIS A 2 -19.94 0.87 27.90
CA HIS A 2 -18.74 1.28 27.14
C HIS A 2 -17.50 0.40 27.36
N GLU A 3 -17.27 -0.11 28.56
CA GLU A 3 -16.10 -0.94 28.88
C GLU A 3 -16.23 -2.36 28.31
N GLN A 4 -17.44 -2.90 28.22
CA GLN A 4 -17.73 -4.20 27.60
C GLN A 4 -17.64 -4.11 26.06
N GLU A 5 -18.12 -3.00 25.47
CA GLU A 5 -17.99 -2.76 24.03
C GLU A 5 -16.52 -2.60 23.61
N ARG A 6 -15.72 -1.90 24.42
CA ARG A 6 -14.30 -1.73 24.20
C ARG A 6 -13.53 -3.05 24.27
N LYS A 7 -13.79 -3.89 25.30
CA LYS A 7 -13.22 -5.23 25.41
C LYS A 7 -13.57 -6.12 24.21
N ALA A 8 -14.83 -6.14 23.82
CA ALA A 8 -15.26 -6.95 22.68
C ALA A 8 -14.61 -6.50 21.37
N ARG A 9 -14.34 -5.20 21.22
CA ARG A 9 -13.64 -4.62 20.07
C ARG A 9 -12.17 -5.02 20.06
N ASP A 10 -11.48 -4.89 21.21
CA ASP A 10 -10.07 -5.26 21.37
C ASP A 10 -9.85 -6.76 21.13
N GLU A 11 -10.75 -7.62 21.63
CA GLU A 11 -10.73 -9.07 21.40
C GLU A 11 -10.92 -9.40 19.91
N LYS A 12 -11.84 -8.71 19.22
CA LYS A 12 -12.06 -8.87 17.79
C LYS A 12 -10.82 -8.48 16.99
N ASP A 13 -10.21 -7.35 17.32
CA ASP A 13 -9.03 -6.83 16.62
C ASP A 13 -7.81 -7.75 16.85
N GLN A 14 -7.65 -8.26 18.07
CA GLN A 14 -6.62 -9.26 18.37
C GLN A 14 -6.84 -10.58 17.61
N LEU A 15 -8.09 -11.04 17.51
CA LEU A 15 -8.43 -12.22 16.73
C LEU A 15 -8.10 -12.03 15.25
N MET A 16 -8.41 -10.87 14.68
CA MET A 16 -8.10 -10.55 13.28
C MET A 16 -6.59 -10.52 13.03
N ARG A 17 -5.80 -9.92 13.94
CA ARG A 17 -4.32 -9.94 13.86
C ARG A 17 -3.77 -11.36 13.84
N ASN A 18 -4.24 -12.19 14.76
CA ASN A 18 -3.82 -13.60 14.88
C ASN A 18 -4.16 -14.38 13.61
N MET A 19 -5.42 -14.25 13.11
CA MET A 19 -5.85 -14.93 11.88
C MET A 19 -5.02 -14.48 10.66
N ALA A 20 -4.74 -13.20 10.52
CA ALA A 20 -3.91 -12.70 9.41
C ALA A 20 -2.49 -13.25 9.47
N HIS A 21 -1.90 -13.33 10.66
CA HIS A 21 -0.58 -13.95 10.87
C HIS A 21 -0.59 -15.44 10.54
N ASP A 22 -1.60 -16.16 11.02
CA ASP A 22 -1.73 -17.61 10.84
C ASP A 22 -2.03 -18.00 9.39
N LEU A 23 -2.68 -17.11 8.61
CA LEU A 23 -2.85 -17.28 7.17
C LEU A 23 -1.57 -17.03 6.39
N ARG A 24 -0.72 -16.09 6.80
CA ARG A 24 0.52 -15.75 6.08
C ARG A 24 1.49 -16.91 5.99
N THR A 25 1.62 -17.69 7.06
CA THR A 25 2.56 -18.82 7.15
C THR A 25 2.27 -19.90 6.11
N PRO A 26 1.04 -20.48 6.01
CA PRO A 26 0.74 -21.49 4.99
C PRO A 26 0.77 -20.91 3.57
N LEU A 27 0.42 -19.63 3.37
CA LEU A 27 0.51 -18.99 2.07
C LEU A 27 1.96 -18.88 1.58
N THR A 28 2.89 -18.54 2.47
CA THR A 28 4.33 -18.52 2.14
C THR A 28 4.81 -19.94 1.76
N GLY A 29 4.36 -20.96 2.48
CA GLY A 29 4.66 -22.35 2.13
C GLY A 29 4.14 -22.75 0.76
N LEU A 30 2.88 -22.39 0.44
CA LEU A 30 2.28 -22.65 -0.87
C LEU A 30 3.05 -21.96 -2.01
N MET A 31 3.46 -20.71 -1.83
CA MET A 31 4.30 -20.01 -2.82
C MET A 31 5.59 -20.76 -3.09
N THR A 32 6.29 -21.19 -2.04
CA THR A 32 7.54 -21.97 -2.16
C THR A 32 7.31 -23.27 -2.95
N TYR A 33 6.24 -24.01 -2.68
CA TYR A 33 5.92 -25.23 -3.43
C TYR A 33 5.59 -24.97 -4.89
N ILE A 34 4.86 -23.88 -5.19
CA ILE A 34 4.57 -23.48 -6.57
C ILE A 34 5.86 -23.16 -7.32
N ASP A 35 6.81 -22.43 -6.69
CA ASP A 35 8.09 -22.11 -7.30
C ASP A 35 8.93 -23.36 -7.58
N ILE A 36 8.93 -24.33 -6.67
CA ILE A 36 9.59 -25.64 -6.88
C ILE A 36 8.96 -26.36 -8.07
N LEU A 37 7.62 -26.42 -8.16
CA LEU A 37 6.93 -27.07 -9.26
C LEU A 37 7.19 -26.38 -10.60
N LYS A 38 7.28 -25.06 -10.65
CA LYS A 38 7.68 -24.30 -11.85
C LYS A 38 9.09 -24.66 -12.31
N LEU A 39 10.04 -24.79 -11.37
CA LEU A 39 11.41 -25.18 -11.67
C LEU A 39 11.50 -26.61 -12.23
N GLN A 40 10.68 -27.53 -11.72
CA GLN A 40 10.67 -28.94 -12.13
C GLN A 40 9.97 -29.16 -13.47
N ASN A 41 8.99 -28.32 -13.84
CA ASN A 41 8.12 -28.51 -15.01
C ASN A 41 8.33 -27.47 -16.11
N LYS A 42 9.52 -26.89 -16.26
CA LYS A 42 9.81 -25.79 -17.20
C LYS A 42 9.39 -26.06 -18.66
N SER A 43 9.34 -27.32 -19.09
CA SER A 43 9.00 -27.71 -20.47
C SER A 43 7.50 -28.01 -20.69
N ASN A 44 6.67 -27.98 -19.64
CA ASN A 44 5.23 -28.27 -19.77
C ASN A 44 4.40 -26.99 -19.65
N GLU A 45 4.04 -26.44 -20.80
CA GLU A 45 3.31 -25.15 -20.90
C GLU A 45 1.95 -25.18 -20.18
N SER A 46 1.23 -26.31 -20.25
CA SER A 46 -0.07 -26.45 -19.58
C SER A 46 0.05 -26.44 -18.04
N ILE A 47 1.08 -27.11 -17.51
CA ILE A 47 1.36 -27.09 -16.06
C ILE A 47 1.78 -25.69 -15.63
N ASN A 48 2.65 -25.03 -16.39
CA ASN A 48 3.11 -23.68 -16.05
C ASN A 48 1.95 -22.68 -16.02
N LYS A 49 1.02 -22.76 -16.97
CA LYS A 49 -0.19 -21.92 -16.97
C LYS A 49 -1.06 -22.12 -15.73
N ASN A 50 -1.24 -23.37 -15.29
CA ASN A 50 -1.98 -23.66 -14.05
C ASN A 50 -1.22 -23.17 -12.81
N LEU A 51 0.11 -23.28 -12.78
CA LEU A 51 0.93 -22.74 -11.70
C LEU A 51 0.88 -21.22 -11.64
N ASP A 52 0.77 -20.53 -12.77
CA ASP A 52 0.58 -19.07 -12.83
C ASP A 52 -0.77 -18.65 -12.25
N ILE A 53 -1.82 -19.40 -12.55
CA ILE A 53 -3.16 -19.18 -11.97
C ILE A 53 -3.10 -19.39 -10.45
N LEU A 54 -2.47 -20.47 -9.98
CA LEU A 54 -2.31 -20.75 -8.54
C LEU A 54 -1.50 -19.64 -7.86
N THR A 55 -0.41 -19.19 -8.48
CA THR A 55 0.40 -18.06 -7.99
C THR A 55 -0.45 -16.81 -7.80
N SER A 56 -1.29 -16.49 -8.80
CA SER A 56 -2.22 -15.35 -8.71
C SER A 56 -3.19 -15.49 -7.53
N LYS A 57 -3.78 -16.68 -7.34
CA LYS A 57 -4.73 -16.93 -6.24
C LYS A 57 -4.08 -16.89 -4.86
N VAL A 58 -2.87 -17.39 -4.71
CA VAL A 58 -2.10 -17.30 -3.46
C VAL A 58 -1.74 -15.85 -3.15
N ASN A 59 -1.38 -15.07 -4.16
CA ASN A 59 -1.12 -13.63 -4.00
C ASN A 59 -2.39 -12.88 -3.56
N GLU A 60 -3.55 -13.16 -4.16
CA GLU A 60 -4.84 -12.59 -3.73
C GLU A 60 -5.13 -12.88 -2.25
N LEU A 61 -4.93 -14.13 -1.80
CA LEU A 61 -5.13 -14.51 -0.40
C LEU A 61 -4.14 -13.82 0.54
N ARG A 62 -2.88 -13.67 0.12
CA ARG A 62 -1.86 -12.92 0.88
C ARG A 62 -2.26 -11.46 1.04
N ASP A 63 -2.75 -10.84 -0.03
CA ASP A 63 -3.19 -9.45 -0.02
C ASP A 63 -4.40 -9.27 0.89
N LEU A 64 -5.34 -10.21 0.89
CA LEU A 64 -6.48 -10.23 1.81
C LEU A 64 -6.03 -10.37 3.28
N SER A 65 -5.08 -11.26 3.55
CA SER A 65 -4.50 -11.45 4.90
C SER A 65 -3.82 -10.19 5.41
N ASN A 66 -3.01 -9.54 4.56
CA ASN A 66 -2.37 -8.27 4.90
C ASN A 66 -3.40 -7.19 5.19
N LEU A 67 -4.46 -7.13 4.40
CA LEU A 67 -5.55 -6.20 4.57
C LEU A 67 -6.29 -6.38 5.90
N LEU A 68 -6.58 -7.62 6.30
CA LEU A 68 -7.20 -7.91 7.59
C LEU A 68 -6.32 -7.42 8.75
N LEU A 69 -5.00 -7.64 8.64
CA LEU A 69 -4.03 -7.16 9.62
C LEU A 69 -4.03 -5.62 9.69
N ASP A 70 -3.99 -4.97 8.55
CA ASP A 70 -3.97 -3.51 8.47
C ASP A 70 -5.26 -2.90 9.02
N PHE A 71 -6.41 -3.51 8.70
CA PHE A 71 -7.70 -3.09 9.24
C PHE A 71 -7.75 -3.24 10.77
N SER A 72 -7.20 -4.34 11.30
CA SER A 72 -7.11 -4.56 12.75
C SER A 72 -6.23 -3.50 13.43
N ILE A 73 -5.08 -3.16 12.83
CA ILE A 73 -4.19 -2.11 13.35
C ILE A 73 -4.87 -0.73 13.29
N ALA A 74 -5.55 -0.45 12.18
CA ALA A 74 -6.23 0.82 11.98
C ALA A 74 -7.45 1.02 12.89
N SER A 75 -8.10 -0.09 13.30
CA SER A 75 -9.28 -0.09 14.15
C SER A 75 -8.96 -0.18 15.65
N SER A 76 -7.73 -0.54 16.02
CA SER A 76 -7.33 -0.64 17.44
C SER A 76 -7.29 0.76 18.08
N ASP A 77 -7.77 0.86 19.34
CA ASP A 77 -7.67 2.09 20.13
C ASP A 77 -6.25 2.30 20.71
N GLU A 78 -5.30 1.45 20.38
CA GLU A 78 -3.91 1.60 20.80
C GLU A 78 -3.33 2.91 20.26
N ASN A 79 -2.76 3.71 21.15
CA ASN A 79 -2.02 4.91 20.76
C ASN A 79 -0.81 4.50 19.93
N ILE A 80 -0.83 4.84 18.65
CA ILE A 80 0.34 4.64 17.78
C ILE A 80 1.38 5.68 18.19
N HIS A 81 2.56 5.20 18.55
CA HIS A 81 3.69 6.07 18.77
C HIS A 81 4.15 6.64 17.42
N LEU A 82 4.11 7.94 17.29
CA LEU A 82 4.75 8.64 16.17
C LEU A 82 6.20 8.94 16.54
N ASP A 83 7.07 8.85 15.53
CA ASP A 83 8.47 9.21 15.71
C ASP A 83 8.61 10.71 15.95
N GLU A 84 9.73 11.14 16.54
CA GLU A 84 10.04 12.55 16.71
C GLU A 84 9.96 13.31 15.38
N PRO A 85 9.37 14.52 15.37
CA PRO A 85 9.24 15.29 14.14
C PRO A 85 10.57 15.48 13.40
N SER A 86 10.66 14.99 12.19
CA SER A 86 11.84 15.12 11.33
C SER A 86 11.49 15.77 9.99
N PHE A 87 12.50 16.31 9.29
CA PHE A 87 12.26 16.88 7.97
C PHE A 87 11.69 15.83 7.02
N VAL A 88 10.74 16.23 6.17
CA VAL A 88 10.02 15.34 5.24
C VAL A 88 10.95 14.52 4.35
N GLU A 89 12.09 15.08 3.94
CA GLU A 89 13.11 14.37 3.17
C GLU A 89 13.61 13.11 3.92
N TYR A 90 13.91 13.24 5.21
CA TYR A 90 14.39 12.12 6.03
C TYR A 90 13.26 11.18 6.48
N ALA A 91 12.06 11.74 6.72
CA ALA A 91 10.94 10.95 7.17
C ALA A 91 10.32 10.08 6.07
N ILE A 92 10.34 10.55 4.82
CA ILE A 92 9.54 9.99 3.72
C ILE A 92 10.39 9.63 2.49
N GLY A 93 11.57 10.26 2.31
CA GLY A 93 12.37 10.13 1.09
C GLY A 93 12.72 8.70 0.71
N ASP A 94 13.10 7.87 1.67
CA ASP A 94 13.45 6.47 1.42
C ASP A 94 12.25 5.67 0.88
N TYR A 95 11.04 5.91 1.39
CA TYR A 95 9.82 5.23 0.92
C TYR A 95 9.46 5.63 -0.52
N LEU A 96 9.63 6.90 -0.88
CA LEU A 96 9.44 7.35 -2.27
C LEU A 96 10.49 6.77 -3.20
N SER A 97 11.73 6.68 -2.76
CA SER A 97 12.83 6.07 -3.53
C SER A 97 12.62 4.57 -3.74
N GLU A 98 12.17 3.86 -2.71
CA GLU A 98 11.82 2.45 -2.81
C GLU A 98 10.64 2.23 -3.77
N MET A 99 9.58 3.03 -3.63
CA MET A 99 8.42 3.01 -4.51
C MET A 99 8.81 3.26 -5.97
N HIS A 100 9.61 4.28 -6.26
CA HIS A 100 10.17 4.57 -7.58
C HIS A 100 10.91 3.34 -8.14
N THR A 101 11.78 2.73 -7.33
CA THR A 101 12.57 1.56 -7.72
C THR A 101 11.69 0.37 -8.08
N ILE A 102 10.67 0.08 -7.27
CA ILE A 102 9.75 -1.05 -7.51
C ILE A 102 8.94 -0.82 -8.79
N ILE A 103 8.37 0.38 -8.97
CA ILE A 103 7.55 0.72 -10.13
C ILE A 103 8.39 0.65 -11.42
N SER A 104 9.62 1.20 -11.39
CA SER A 104 10.53 1.17 -12.55
C SER A 104 10.98 -0.26 -12.89
N ARG A 105 11.23 -1.12 -11.90
CA ARG A 105 11.54 -2.54 -12.13
C ARG A 105 10.38 -3.33 -12.74
N ASN A 106 9.15 -2.89 -12.51
CA ASN A 106 7.95 -3.46 -13.15
C ASN A 106 7.71 -2.91 -14.55
N GLY A 107 8.64 -2.11 -15.11
CA GLY A 107 8.62 -1.64 -16.49
C GLY A 107 7.90 -0.31 -16.71
N PHE A 108 7.43 0.35 -15.66
CA PHE A 108 6.78 1.67 -15.80
C PHE A 108 7.82 2.80 -15.89
N CYS A 109 7.51 3.81 -16.68
CA CYS A 109 8.25 5.07 -16.68
C CYS A 109 7.76 5.94 -15.51
N VAL A 110 8.67 6.41 -14.66
CA VAL A 110 8.33 7.23 -13.48
C VAL A 110 8.96 8.61 -13.63
N ASN A 111 8.13 9.64 -13.54
CA ASN A 111 8.55 11.04 -13.51
C ASN A 111 8.53 11.55 -12.07
N ILE A 112 9.69 12.04 -11.60
CA ILE A 112 9.90 12.58 -10.26
C ILE A 112 10.34 14.07 -10.28
N ASP A 113 10.27 14.74 -11.44
CA ASP A 113 10.74 16.12 -11.61
C ASP A 113 9.96 17.12 -10.74
N GLY A 114 8.76 16.74 -10.30
CA GLY A 114 7.91 17.52 -9.39
C GLY A 114 8.17 17.30 -7.90
N ILE A 115 9.21 16.54 -7.52
CA ILE A 115 9.55 16.31 -6.11
C ILE A 115 10.48 17.43 -5.60
N TYR A 116 9.97 18.24 -4.67
CA TYR A 116 10.70 19.30 -3.99
C TYR A 116 10.62 19.10 -2.48
N TRP A 117 11.79 19.06 -1.82
CA TRP A 117 11.88 18.89 -0.38
C TRP A 117 11.81 20.22 0.35
N GLU A 118 10.69 20.50 0.96
CA GLU A 118 10.49 21.69 1.78
C GLU A 118 11.07 21.47 3.19
N LYS A 119 11.53 22.58 3.82
CA LYS A 119 12.02 22.55 5.20
C LYS A 119 10.85 22.44 6.21
N VAL A 120 10.08 21.40 6.07
CA VAL A 120 8.88 21.08 6.85
C VAL A 120 9.17 19.84 7.66
N LYS A 121 8.69 19.80 8.91
CA LYS A 121 8.78 18.62 9.76
C LYS A 121 7.44 17.91 9.84
N VAL A 122 7.49 16.60 9.85
CA VAL A 122 6.33 15.72 10.02
C VAL A 122 6.64 14.68 11.09
N ALA A 123 5.62 14.30 11.85
CA ALA A 123 5.67 13.17 12.76
C ALA A 123 4.95 11.98 12.11
N VAL A 124 5.67 10.89 11.91
CA VAL A 124 5.17 9.72 11.19
C VAL A 124 5.48 8.45 11.99
N ASN A 125 4.96 7.32 11.54
CA ASN A 125 5.37 6.00 12.02
C ASN A 125 5.86 5.19 10.83
N GLY A 126 7.12 4.74 10.88
CA GLY A 126 7.78 4.06 9.76
C GLY A 126 7.06 2.79 9.31
N SER A 127 6.52 2.00 10.24
CA SER A 127 5.76 0.79 9.90
C SER A 127 4.47 1.11 9.15
N LEU A 128 3.76 2.17 9.52
CA LEU A 128 2.55 2.62 8.82
C LEU A 128 2.88 3.20 7.45
N LEU A 129 3.95 3.99 7.33
CA LEU A 129 4.41 4.51 6.04
C LEU A 129 4.74 3.38 5.06
N SER A 130 5.52 2.39 5.49
CA SER A 130 5.85 1.21 4.66
C SER A 130 4.59 0.55 4.08
N ARG A 131 3.55 0.37 4.89
CA ARG A 131 2.27 -0.21 4.46
C ARG A 131 1.52 0.70 3.49
N ILE A 132 1.49 2.02 3.74
CA ILE A 132 0.84 3.00 2.87
C ILE A 132 1.50 2.97 1.50
N PHE A 133 2.82 3.11 1.43
CA PHE A 133 3.55 3.13 0.17
C PHE A 133 3.47 1.80 -0.57
N SER A 134 3.53 0.65 0.14
CA SER A 134 3.34 -0.67 -0.46
C SER A 134 1.94 -0.82 -1.07
N ASN A 135 0.87 -0.39 -0.39
CA ASN A 135 -0.49 -0.43 -0.93
C ASN A 135 -0.64 0.43 -2.19
N VAL A 136 -0.07 1.65 -2.19
CA VAL A 136 -0.12 2.55 -3.35
C VAL A 136 0.70 1.98 -4.51
N THR A 137 1.91 1.46 -4.24
CA THR A 137 2.78 0.82 -5.24
C THR A 137 2.08 -0.36 -5.91
N ASN A 138 1.50 -1.26 -5.11
CA ASN A 138 0.76 -2.42 -5.61
C ASN A 138 -0.44 -2.01 -6.48
N ASN A 139 -1.14 -0.95 -6.09
CA ASN A 139 -2.25 -0.40 -6.85
C ASN A 139 -1.79 0.08 -8.24
N ILE A 140 -0.68 0.82 -8.30
CA ILE A 140 -0.10 1.29 -9.56
C ILE A 140 0.32 0.10 -10.43
N CYS A 141 1.12 -0.83 -9.91
CA CYS A 141 1.58 -1.99 -10.68
C CYS A 141 0.43 -2.85 -11.22
N LYS A 142 -0.71 -2.89 -10.50
CA LYS A 142 -1.88 -3.66 -10.88
C LYS A 142 -2.76 -2.98 -11.92
N TYR A 143 -2.96 -1.66 -11.83
CA TYR A 143 -3.98 -0.96 -12.60
C TYR A 143 -3.45 0.10 -13.57
N ALA A 144 -2.21 0.56 -13.42
CA ALA A 144 -1.66 1.57 -14.30
C ALA A 144 -1.43 1.03 -15.72
N ASP A 145 -1.50 1.94 -16.68
CA ASP A 145 -1.10 1.71 -18.04
C ASP A 145 0.43 1.76 -18.15
N ILE A 146 1.04 0.73 -18.69
CA ILE A 146 2.50 0.59 -18.74
C ILE A 146 3.14 1.51 -19.80
N ASP A 147 2.35 1.91 -20.79
CA ASP A 147 2.81 2.80 -21.87
C ASP A 147 2.76 4.28 -21.45
N GLU A 148 2.18 4.57 -20.28
CA GLU A 148 2.03 5.91 -19.74
C GLU A 148 2.90 6.15 -18.52
N GLN A 149 3.22 7.42 -18.23
CA GLN A 149 4.06 7.76 -17.08
C GLN A 149 3.29 7.72 -15.76
N VAL A 150 3.96 7.21 -14.72
CA VAL A 150 3.59 7.46 -13.34
C VAL A 150 4.27 8.75 -12.89
N VAL A 151 3.53 9.72 -12.39
CA VAL A 151 4.06 11.01 -11.95
C VAL A 151 4.00 11.12 -10.44
N MET A 152 5.11 11.53 -9.83
CA MET A 152 5.21 11.80 -8.39
C MET A 152 5.59 13.26 -8.17
N GLU A 153 4.81 13.96 -7.38
CA GLU A 153 4.98 15.38 -7.09
C GLU A 153 4.82 15.63 -5.59
N THR A 154 5.44 16.71 -5.12
CA THR A 154 5.23 17.20 -3.76
C THR A 154 4.74 18.64 -3.77
N VAL A 155 3.83 18.96 -2.86
CA VAL A 155 3.28 20.31 -2.70
C VAL A 155 3.27 20.69 -1.23
N TYR A 156 3.74 21.89 -0.91
CA TYR A 156 3.57 22.44 0.42
C TYR A 156 2.66 23.66 0.40
N SER A 157 1.59 23.61 1.15
CA SER A 157 0.63 24.72 1.26
C SER A 157 -0.11 24.68 2.58
N LYS A 158 -0.35 25.84 3.18
CA LYS A 158 -1.20 25.99 4.39
C LYS A 158 -0.84 25.03 5.53
N ASN A 159 0.44 24.87 5.83
CA ASN A 159 0.94 23.95 6.87
C ASN A 159 0.69 22.45 6.59
N ILE A 160 0.50 22.06 5.35
CA ILE A 160 0.32 20.70 4.90
C ILE A 160 1.39 20.38 3.85
N PHE A 161 2.11 19.30 4.06
CA PHE A 161 2.94 18.68 3.04
C PHE A 161 2.11 17.59 2.35
N GLU A 162 2.00 17.67 1.03
CA GLU A 162 1.24 16.73 0.22
C GLU A 162 2.15 16.02 -0.78
N ILE A 163 2.02 14.71 -0.85
CA ILE A 163 2.59 13.91 -1.92
C ILE A 163 1.44 13.55 -2.86
N CYS A 164 1.57 13.91 -4.12
CA CYS A 164 0.62 13.55 -5.17
C CYS A 164 1.27 12.51 -6.10
N ILE A 165 0.62 11.37 -6.24
CA ILE A 165 1.04 10.30 -7.15
C ILE A 165 -0.10 10.09 -8.14
N SER A 166 0.22 10.13 -9.43
CA SER A 166 -0.79 9.95 -10.48
C SER A 166 -0.34 8.96 -11.55
N ASN A 167 -1.30 8.26 -12.12
CA ASN A 167 -1.10 7.35 -13.23
C ASN A 167 -2.33 7.30 -14.13
N THR A 168 -2.13 6.98 -15.40
CA THR A 168 -3.21 6.61 -16.32
C THR A 168 -3.67 5.18 -16.00
N VAL A 169 -4.98 4.95 -15.98
CA VAL A 169 -5.56 3.61 -15.72
C VAL A 169 -5.65 2.83 -17.02
N CYS A 170 -5.10 1.63 -17.03
CA CYS A 170 -5.22 0.71 -18.17
C CYS A 170 -6.67 0.26 -18.35
N LYS A 171 -7.26 0.50 -19.54
CA LYS A 171 -8.66 0.19 -19.82
C LYS A 171 -9.00 -1.29 -19.67
N GLU A 172 -8.09 -2.18 -20.04
CA GLU A 172 -8.29 -3.63 -19.93
C GLU A 172 -8.28 -4.09 -18.48
N LYS A 173 -7.45 -3.45 -17.64
CA LYS A 173 -7.31 -3.75 -16.22
C LYS A 173 -8.40 -3.08 -15.36
N SER A 174 -9.05 -2.04 -15.86
CA SER A 174 -10.17 -1.37 -15.16
C SER A 174 -11.39 -2.27 -14.97
N LEU A 175 -11.50 -3.35 -15.75
CA LEU A 175 -12.53 -4.39 -15.61
C LEU A 175 -12.23 -5.41 -14.50
N LEU A 176 -11.01 -5.40 -13.93
CA LEU A 176 -10.71 -6.25 -12.79
C LEU A 176 -11.46 -5.74 -11.55
N GLU A 177 -12.22 -6.61 -10.91
CA GLU A 177 -12.89 -6.28 -9.66
C GLU A 177 -11.86 -5.81 -8.62
N SER A 178 -11.90 -4.51 -8.33
CA SER A 178 -11.13 -3.92 -7.25
C SER A 178 -11.93 -4.05 -5.97
N THR A 179 -11.38 -4.69 -4.96
CA THR A 179 -12.02 -4.75 -3.63
C THR A 179 -12.09 -3.37 -2.97
N GLY A 180 -11.38 -2.36 -3.49
CA GLY A 180 -11.29 -1.00 -2.93
C GLY A 180 -10.64 -0.94 -1.54
N LEU A 181 -10.31 -2.10 -0.99
CA LEU A 181 -9.88 -2.26 0.40
C LEU A 181 -8.47 -1.68 0.63
N GLY A 182 -7.55 -1.81 -0.34
CA GLY A 182 -6.20 -1.28 -0.21
C GLY A 182 -6.14 0.24 -0.02
N LEU A 183 -6.96 0.98 -0.78
CA LEU A 183 -7.04 2.45 -0.67
C LEU A 183 -7.76 2.87 0.62
N LYS A 184 -8.83 2.17 1.00
CA LYS A 184 -9.50 2.41 2.28
C LYS A 184 -8.55 2.19 3.47
N ASN A 185 -7.67 1.22 3.34
CA ASN A 185 -6.64 0.96 4.34
C ASN A 185 -5.63 2.11 4.41
N VAL A 186 -5.12 2.60 3.28
CA VAL A 186 -4.26 3.79 3.24
C VAL A 186 -4.92 4.98 3.94
N GLU A 187 -6.23 5.20 3.74
CA GLU A 187 -6.96 6.26 4.42
C GLU A 187 -6.95 6.10 5.95
N LEU A 188 -7.21 4.88 6.43
CA LEU A 188 -7.20 4.57 7.87
C LEU A 188 -5.80 4.76 8.48
N LEU A 189 -4.75 4.25 7.82
CA LEU A 189 -3.36 4.38 8.29
C LEU A 189 -2.90 5.84 8.31
N MET A 190 -3.26 6.63 7.29
CA MET A 190 -2.97 8.07 7.27
C MET A 190 -3.65 8.81 8.42
N ARG A 191 -4.93 8.50 8.71
CA ARG A 191 -5.65 9.10 9.86
C ARG A 191 -4.96 8.81 11.20
N ARG A 192 -4.37 7.63 11.35
CA ARG A 192 -3.61 7.25 12.57
C ARG A 192 -2.36 8.10 12.77
N MET A 193 -1.82 8.68 11.71
CA MET A 193 -0.71 9.65 11.74
C MET A 193 -1.20 11.11 11.66
N HIS A 194 -2.48 11.38 11.97
CA HIS A 194 -3.10 12.70 11.85
C HIS A 194 -3.08 13.27 10.42
N GLY A 195 -2.74 12.45 9.43
CA GLY A 195 -2.73 12.78 8.02
C GLY A 195 -4.05 12.45 7.33
N ARG A 196 -4.07 12.63 6.02
CA ARG A 196 -5.24 12.32 5.19
C ARG A 196 -4.82 11.78 3.82
N ALA A 197 -5.49 10.73 3.35
CA ALA A 197 -5.42 10.30 1.96
C ALA A 197 -6.65 10.78 1.20
N ILE A 198 -6.46 11.19 -0.05
CA ILE A 198 -7.53 11.63 -0.96
C ILE A 198 -7.29 10.92 -2.29
N TYR A 199 -8.36 10.43 -2.89
CA TYR A 199 -8.35 9.76 -4.18
C TYR A 199 -9.25 10.50 -5.15
N GLU A 200 -8.76 10.73 -6.35
CA GLU A 200 -9.50 11.38 -7.42
C GLU A 200 -9.29 10.58 -8.70
N THR A 201 -10.37 10.40 -9.46
CA THR A 201 -10.30 9.91 -10.83
C THR A 201 -10.78 11.02 -11.75
N LYS A 202 -9.93 11.46 -12.67
CA LYS A 202 -10.27 12.47 -13.68
C LYS A 202 -9.96 11.88 -15.05
N GLU A 203 -10.98 11.76 -15.90
CA GLU A 203 -10.87 11.11 -17.19
C GLU A 203 -10.32 9.68 -17.03
N ASN A 204 -9.12 9.41 -17.54
CA ASN A 204 -8.44 8.12 -17.40
C ASN A 204 -7.32 8.15 -16.36
N SER A 205 -7.11 9.26 -15.65
CA SER A 205 -6.02 9.40 -14.68
C SER A 205 -6.54 9.21 -13.26
N PHE A 206 -5.79 8.44 -12.49
CA PHE A 206 -6.03 8.22 -11.06
C PHE A 206 -4.98 8.95 -10.24
N TYR A 207 -5.43 9.64 -9.19
CA TYR A 207 -4.61 10.45 -8.31
C TYR A 207 -4.73 9.95 -6.88
N VAL A 208 -3.59 9.78 -6.23
CA VAL A 208 -3.47 9.53 -4.78
C VAL A 208 -2.75 10.72 -4.16
N LYS A 209 -3.39 11.39 -3.21
CA LYS A 209 -2.81 12.51 -2.47
C LYS A 209 -2.67 12.15 -1.01
N LEU A 210 -1.44 12.10 -0.51
CA LEU A 210 -1.10 11.82 0.88
C LEU A 210 -0.73 13.13 1.56
N ARG A 211 -1.53 13.57 2.55
CA ARG A 211 -1.38 14.83 3.26
C ARG A 211 -0.86 14.61 4.66
N PHE A 212 0.24 15.25 4.98
CA PHE A 212 0.88 15.22 6.29
C PHE A 212 0.82 16.61 6.92
N PRO A 213 0.35 16.74 8.18
CA PRO A 213 0.39 18.01 8.87
C PRO A 213 1.83 18.40 9.20
N ASN A 214 2.15 19.69 9.04
CA ASN A 214 3.41 20.24 9.54
C ASN A 214 3.38 20.28 11.07
N THR A 215 4.45 19.81 11.69
CA THR A 215 4.61 19.73 13.16
C THR A 215 5.67 20.71 13.69
N ASN A 216 5.98 21.76 12.91
CA ASN A 216 6.88 22.83 13.37
C ASN A 216 6.30 23.61 14.53
#